data_9e04bf9738541da3f0d2a974deedfe72
#
_entry.id   9e04bf9738541da3f0d2a974deedfe72
#
_cell.length_a   1.000
_cell.length_b   1.000
_cell.length_c   1.000
_cell.angle_alpha   90.00
_cell.angle_beta   90.00
_cell.angle_gamma   90.00
#
_symmetry.space_group_name_H-M   'P 1'
#
loop_
_entity.id
_entity.type
_entity.pdbx_description
1 polymer ?
#
loop_
_entity_poly.entity_id
_entity_poly.type
_entity_poly.pdbx_seq_one_letter_code
_entity_poly.pdbx_strand_id
1 'polypeptide(L)'
;MTIEKASATDQAEILALYRSLIGRPGCTWCKEYPDEEIVAEDLHSGSLYCARENGSIVGAVSIEWRDEEAERFDCWSKENEPAAYLSRVAVSAYRALVFDFSGEADAFGQHWLCYEKRL
;
A
#
# COMPACT_ATOMS: atom_id res chain seq x y z
N MET A 1 -10.75 -14.08 9.23
CA MET A 1 -10.14 -12.80 8.80
C MET A 1 -11.17 -11.97 8.07
N THR A 2 -11.29 -10.72 8.42
CA THR A 2 -12.16 -9.77 7.75
C THR A 2 -11.33 -8.68 7.07
N ILE A 3 -11.79 -8.23 5.90
CA ILE A 3 -11.19 -7.11 5.19
C ILE A 3 -12.26 -6.03 5.08
N GLU A 4 -11.93 -4.85 5.55
CA GLU A 4 -12.88 -3.74 5.62
C GLU A 4 -12.18 -2.40 5.44
N LYS A 5 -12.97 -1.38 5.13
CA LYS A 5 -12.47 -0.01 5.10
C LYS A 5 -12.05 0.40 6.52
N ALA A 6 -10.85 0.94 6.64
CA ALA A 6 -10.35 1.42 7.92
C ALA A 6 -11.10 2.68 8.37
N SER A 7 -11.18 2.86 9.67
CA SER A 7 -11.79 4.03 10.30
C SER A 7 -10.76 4.85 11.08
N ALA A 8 -11.15 6.05 11.50
CA ALA A 8 -10.27 6.93 12.26
C ALA A 8 -9.73 6.30 13.55
N THR A 9 -10.48 5.38 14.16
CA THR A 9 -10.05 4.66 15.37
C THR A 9 -8.92 3.66 15.11
N ASP A 10 -8.67 3.33 13.85
CA ASP A 10 -7.63 2.37 13.44
C ASP A 10 -6.27 3.03 13.18
N GLN A 11 -6.21 4.35 13.17
CA GLN A 11 -5.03 5.11 12.75
C GLN A 11 -3.77 4.72 13.52
N ALA A 12 -3.84 4.67 14.83
CA ALA A 12 -2.69 4.35 15.67
C ALA A 12 -2.19 2.92 15.45
N GLU A 13 -3.09 1.96 15.30
CA GLU A 13 -2.74 0.55 15.09
C GLU A 13 -2.14 0.34 13.69
N ILE A 14 -2.68 1.00 12.67
CA ILE A 14 -2.13 0.96 11.31
C ILE A 14 -0.74 1.59 11.26
N LEU A 15 -0.55 2.73 11.92
CA LEU A 15 0.76 3.37 11.99
C LEU A 15 1.78 2.45 12.71
N ALA A 16 1.36 1.80 13.78
CA ALA A 16 2.20 0.82 14.48
C ALA A 16 2.57 -0.36 13.58
N LEU A 17 1.63 -0.85 12.76
CA LEU A 17 1.91 -1.88 11.77
C LEU A 17 2.97 -1.41 10.77
N TYR A 18 2.83 -0.23 10.21
CA TYR A 18 3.80 0.33 9.26
C TYR A 18 5.20 0.42 9.89
N ARG A 19 5.28 0.94 11.10
CA ARG A 19 6.57 1.07 11.81
C ARG A 19 7.20 -0.27 12.16
N SER A 20 6.40 -1.30 12.38
CA SER A 20 6.91 -2.65 12.66
C SER A 20 7.66 -3.27 11.48
N LEU A 21 7.42 -2.76 10.27
CA LEU A 21 8.04 -3.26 9.04
C LEU A 21 9.36 -2.55 8.70
N ILE A 22 9.64 -1.43 9.34
CA ILE A 22 10.89 -0.67 9.10
C ILE A 22 12.09 -1.57 9.42
N GLY A 23 13.05 -1.62 8.49
CA GLY A 23 14.25 -2.43 8.63
C GLY A 23 14.11 -3.88 8.17
N ARG A 24 12.91 -4.32 7.80
CA ARG A 24 12.74 -5.65 7.21
C ARG A 24 13.23 -5.68 5.76
N PRO A 25 13.73 -6.83 5.28
CA PRO A 25 14.16 -6.97 3.88
C PRO A 25 13.05 -6.55 2.91
N GLY A 26 13.40 -5.71 1.94
CA GLY A 26 12.46 -5.19 0.95
C GLY A 26 11.63 -3.99 1.40
N CYS A 27 11.69 -3.60 2.66
CA CYS A 27 11.02 -2.40 3.14
C CYS A 27 11.92 -1.17 2.96
N THR A 28 11.43 -0.18 2.22
CA THR A 28 12.11 1.10 1.99
C THR A 28 11.63 2.20 2.93
N TRP A 29 10.70 1.87 3.81
CA TRP A 29 10.10 2.84 4.74
C TRP A 29 11.05 3.26 5.86
N CYS A 30 10.78 4.44 6.41
CA CYS A 30 11.51 5.01 7.52
C CYS A 30 10.54 5.69 8.49
N LYS A 31 11.04 6.31 9.54
CA LYS A 31 10.19 6.99 10.54
C LYS A 31 9.38 8.16 9.95
N GLU A 32 9.89 8.77 8.91
CA GLU A 32 9.30 9.93 8.25
C GLU A 32 8.28 9.54 7.17
N TYR A 33 8.27 8.27 6.74
CA TYR A 33 7.33 7.80 5.71
C TYR A 33 7.09 6.29 5.76
N PRO A 34 5.84 5.81 5.77
CA PRO A 34 4.63 6.61 5.98
C PRO A 34 4.54 7.11 7.43
N ASP A 35 4.10 8.32 7.60
CA ASP A 35 3.90 8.93 8.91
C ASP A 35 2.42 9.03 9.29
N GLU A 36 2.15 9.63 10.44
CA GLU A 36 0.79 9.81 10.95
C GLU A 36 -0.09 10.63 10.00
N GLU A 37 0.47 11.64 9.36
CA GLU A 37 -0.24 12.50 8.42
C GLU A 37 -0.67 11.74 7.17
N ILE A 38 0.19 10.90 6.63
CA ILE A 38 -0.13 10.03 5.48
C ILE A 38 -1.26 9.06 5.82
N VAL A 39 -1.24 8.44 7.00
CA VAL A 39 -2.32 7.55 7.45
C VAL A 39 -3.64 8.33 7.57
N ALA A 40 -3.58 9.54 8.14
CA ALA A 40 -4.76 10.40 8.26
C ALA A 40 -5.34 10.80 6.89
N GLU A 41 -4.50 11.13 5.93
CA GLU A 41 -4.92 11.44 4.56
C GLU A 41 -5.60 10.24 3.89
N ASP A 42 -5.02 9.05 4.00
CA ASP A 42 -5.58 7.83 3.44
C ASP A 42 -6.93 7.48 4.08
N LEU A 43 -7.07 7.71 5.37
CA LEU A 43 -8.35 7.54 6.07
C LEU A 43 -9.39 8.55 5.58
N HIS A 44 -8.99 9.81 5.45
CA HIS A 44 -9.89 10.88 5.02
C HIS A 44 -10.39 10.66 3.58
N SER A 45 -9.51 10.23 2.68
CA SER A 45 -9.86 9.95 1.29
C SER A 45 -10.70 8.68 1.12
N GLY A 46 -10.78 7.84 2.16
CA GLY A 46 -11.48 6.56 2.11
C GLY A 46 -10.75 5.48 1.32
N SER A 47 -9.46 5.66 1.06
CA SER A 47 -8.65 4.71 0.30
C SER A 47 -8.05 3.58 1.15
N LEU A 48 -8.03 3.73 2.47
CA LEU A 48 -7.36 2.80 3.37
C LEU A 48 -8.26 1.65 3.79
N TYR A 49 -7.79 0.43 3.54
CA TYR A 49 -8.43 -0.82 3.94
C TYR A 49 -7.51 -1.58 4.88
N CYS A 50 -8.09 -2.32 5.79
CA CYS A 50 -7.35 -3.17 6.72
C CYS A 50 -7.91 -4.58 6.78
N ALA A 51 -7.03 -5.51 7.10
CA ALA A 51 -7.38 -6.90 7.39
C ALA A 51 -7.27 -7.12 8.90
N ARG A 52 -8.33 -7.69 9.49
CA ARG A 52 -8.37 -8.01 10.92
C ARG A 52 -8.41 -9.51 11.13
N GLU A 53 -7.69 -9.95 12.10
CA GLU A 53 -7.71 -11.33 12.59
C GLU A 53 -7.71 -11.31 14.11
N ASN A 54 -8.71 -11.96 14.71
CA ASN A 54 -8.90 -11.99 16.18
C ASN A 54 -8.92 -10.57 16.80
N GLY A 55 -9.56 -9.61 16.12
CA GLY A 55 -9.67 -8.23 16.58
C GLY A 55 -8.44 -7.35 16.35
N SER A 56 -7.35 -7.90 15.84
CA SER A 56 -6.12 -7.15 15.57
C SER A 56 -5.93 -6.90 14.08
N ILE A 57 -5.38 -5.75 13.73
CA ILE A 57 -5.03 -5.42 12.35
C ILE A 57 -3.74 -6.17 11.98
N VAL A 58 -3.83 -7.05 10.99
CA VAL A 58 -2.71 -7.85 10.48
C VAL A 58 -2.25 -7.40 9.11
N GLY A 59 -2.98 -6.51 8.47
CA GLY A 59 -2.60 -5.96 7.18
C GLY A 59 -3.31 -4.65 6.89
N ALA A 60 -2.72 -3.85 6.03
CA ALA A 60 -3.31 -2.59 5.55
C ALA A 60 -2.85 -2.32 4.12
N VAL A 61 -3.68 -1.63 3.37
CA VAL A 61 -3.38 -1.22 2.00
C VAL A 61 -4.20 0.01 1.64
N SER A 62 -3.59 0.96 0.94
CA SER A 62 -4.31 2.03 0.28
C SER A 62 -4.66 1.62 -1.14
N ILE A 63 -5.94 1.75 -1.49
CA ILE A 63 -6.46 1.41 -2.82
C ILE A 63 -7.05 2.68 -3.44
N GLU A 64 -6.49 3.09 -4.57
CA GLU A 64 -6.96 4.23 -5.32
C GLU A 64 -7.32 3.80 -6.75
N TRP A 65 -8.45 4.29 -7.26
CA TRP A 65 -8.88 3.99 -8.62
C TRP A 65 -8.21 4.88 -9.65
N ARG A 66 -7.59 5.95 -9.20
CA ARG A 66 -6.75 6.82 -10.01
C ARG A 66 -5.55 7.27 -9.20
N ASP A 67 -4.40 7.21 -9.82
CA ASP A 67 -3.16 7.74 -9.26
C ASP A 67 -2.40 8.39 -10.42
N GLU A 68 -2.48 9.72 -10.50
CA GLU A 68 -1.88 10.48 -11.60
C GLU A 68 -0.37 10.29 -11.70
N GLU A 69 0.31 10.09 -10.57
CA GLU A 69 1.75 9.83 -10.57
C GLU A 69 2.06 8.44 -11.10
N ALA A 70 1.33 7.42 -10.61
CA ALA A 70 1.50 6.05 -11.06
C ALA A 70 1.09 5.86 -12.53
N GLU A 71 0.04 6.56 -12.98
CA GLU A 71 -0.43 6.53 -14.36
C GLU A 71 0.63 7.01 -15.37
N ARG A 72 1.57 7.86 -14.93
CA ARG A 72 2.67 8.36 -15.77
C ARG A 72 3.80 7.36 -15.95
N PHE A 73 3.82 6.29 -15.17
CA PHE A 73 4.83 5.25 -15.34
C PHE A 73 4.59 4.50 -16.64
N ASP A 74 5.65 4.30 -17.40
CA ASP A 74 5.60 3.60 -18.70
C ASP A 74 5.83 2.08 -18.57
N CYS A 75 5.87 1.58 -17.34
CA CYS A 75 6.15 0.17 -17.05
C CYS A 75 4.91 -0.73 -17.06
N TRP A 76 3.71 -0.17 -17.18
CA TRP A 76 2.48 -0.96 -17.17
C TRP A 76 2.29 -1.70 -18.50
N SER A 77 1.90 -2.97 -18.43
CA SER A 77 1.72 -3.80 -19.62
C SER A 77 0.52 -3.41 -20.48
N LYS A 78 -0.44 -2.66 -19.90
CA LYS A 78 -1.63 -2.17 -20.59
C LYS A 78 -1.95 -0.73 -20.21
N GLU A 79 -1.95 0.11 -21.23
CA GLU A 79 -2.41 1.48 -21.13
C GLU A 79 -3.93 1.54 -21.30
N ASN A 80 -4.56 2.49 -20.65
CA ASN A 80 -5.99 2.84 -20.81
C ASN A 80 -7.00 1.78 -20.33
N GLU A 81 -6.59 0.75 -19.61
CA GLU A 81 -7.53 -0.13 -18.91
C GLU A 81 -7.83 0.43 -17.52
N PRO A 82 -9.09 0.30 -17.02
CA PRO A 82 -9.41 0.63 -15.65
C PRO A 82 -8.54 -0.21 -14.69
N ALA A 83 -7.90 0.46 -13.74
CA ALA A 83 -7.00 -0.19 -12.79
C ALA A 83 -7.19 0.38 -11.40
N ALA A 84 -6.94 -0.45 -10.39
CA ALA A 84 -6.77 0.00 -9.03
C ALA A 84 -5.27 0.06 -8.72
N TYR A 85 -4.85 1.13 -8.04
CA TYR A 85 -3.48 1.32 -7.62
C TYR A 85 -3.35 1.01 -6.14
N LEU A 86 -2.50 0.05 -5.82
CA LEU A 86 -2.24 -0.35 -4.43
C LEU A 86 -0.97 0.35 -3.97
N SER A 87 -1.06 1.04 -2.86
CA SER A 87 0.08 1.68 -2.23
C SER A 87 0.12 1.37 -0.74
N ARG A 88 1.28 1.53 -0.13
CA ARG A 88 1.49 1.28 1.30
C ARG A 88 0.93 -0.06 1.75
N VAL A 89 1.29 -1.12 1.02
CA VAL A 89 0.88 -2.49 1.36
C VAL A 89 1.72 -2.97 2.55
N ALA A 90 1.05 -3.30 3.64
CA ALA A 90 1.67 -3.76 4.87
C ALA A 90 1.01 -5.06 5.34
N VAL A 91 1.81 -6.06 5.69
CA VAL A 91 1.32 -7.32 6.23
C VAL A 91 2.22 -7.73 7.40
N SER A 92 1.63 -8.02 8.55
CA SER A 92 2.38 -8.39 9.77
C SER A 92 3.10 -9.73 9.66
N ALA A 93 2.55 -10.65 8.84
CA ALA A 93 3.18 -11.93 8.53
C ALA A 93 3.40 -12.00 7.02
N TYR A 94 4.57 -12.50 6.60
CA TYR A 94 4.86 -12.67 5.18
C TYR A 94 3.86 -13.66 4.56
N ARG A 95 3.04 -13.15 3.65
CA ARG A 95 2.23 -13.97 2.76
C ARG A 95 2.64 -13.62 1.34
N ALA A 96 3.02 -14.61 0.56
CA ALA A 96 3.35 -14.40 -0.84
C ALA A 96 2.11 -13.93 -1.60
N LEU A 97 2.11 -12.66 -2.00
CA LEU A 97 1.15 -12.14 -2.97
C LEU A 97 1.72 -12.43 -4.35
N VAL A 98 0.95 -13.12 -5.19
CA VAL A 98 1.38 -13.44 -6.55
C VAL A 98 0.99 -12.27 -7.46
N PHE A 99 1.98 -11.41 -7.73
CA PHE A 99 1.89 -10.35 -8.72
C PHE A 99 2.96 -10.57 -9.78
N ASP A 100 2.66 -10.19 -11.00
CA ASP A 100 3.61 -10.24 -12.11
C ASP A 100 4.43 -8.95 -12.17
N PHE A 101 5.75 -9.09 -12.29
CA PHE A 101 6.63 -7.94 -12.48
C PHE A 101 6.34 -7.29 -13.83
N SER A 102 6.06 -6.00 -13.83
CA SER A 102 5.70 -5.24 -15.03
C SER A 102 6.79 -4.29 -15.50
N GLY A 103 7.69 -3.86 -14.62
CA GLY A 103 8.77 -2.95 -14.98
C GLY A 103 9.28 -2.14 -13.81
N GLU A 104 10.06 -1.12 -14.12
CA GLU A 104 10.71 -0.25 -13.17
C GLU A 104 10.36 1.20 -13.44
N ALA A 105 10.34 2.02 -12.40
CA ALA A 105 10.11 3.46 -12.51
C ALA A 105 10.90 4.23 -11.46
N ASP A 106 11.32 5.46 -11.80
CA ASP A 106 11.92 6.37 -10.85
C ASP A 106 10.94 7.49 -10.52
N ALA A 107 10.61 7.62 -9.25
CA ALA A 107 9.70 8.64 -8.76
C ALA A 107 9.95 8.94 -7.29
N PHE A 108 9.63 10.15 -6.84
CA PHE A 108 9.79 10.57 -5.45
C PHE A 108 11.20 10.37 -4.89
N GLY A 109 12.22 10.52 -5.75
CA GLY A 109 13.63 10.30 -5.35
C GLY A 109 14.00 8.85 -5.08
N GLN A 110 13.16 7.89 -5.47
CA GLN A 110 13.36 6.46 -5.26
C GLN A 110 13.18 5.68 -6.55
N HIS A 111 13.79 4.51 -6.58
CA HIS A 111 13.61 3.53 -7.64
C HIS A 111 12.53 2.52 -7.23
N TRP A 112 11.54 2.35 -8.08
CA TRP A 112 10.38 1.50 -7.81
C TRP A 112 10.37 0.28 -8.72
N LEU A 113 10.07 -0.87 -8.14
CA LEU A 113 9.73 -2.08 -8.89
C LEU A 113 8.20 -2.14 -8.98
N CYS A 114 7.70 -2.21 -10.19
CA CYS A 114 6.26 -2.21 -10.45
C CYS A 114 5.76 -3.64 -10.66
N TYR A 115 4.69 -3.99 -9.99
CA TYR A 115 4.04 -5.29 -10.10
C TYR A 115 2.56 -5.08 -10.40
N GLU A 116 1.99 -5.97 -11.19
CA GLU A 116 0.58 -5.93 -11.52
C GLU A 116 -0.04 -7.32 -11.45
N LYS A 117 -1.34 -7.35 -11.25
CA LYS A 117 -2.12 -8.59 -11.27
C LYS A 117 -3.42 -8.36 -12.03
N ARG A 118 -3.71 -9.24 -12.97
CA ARG A 118 -5.02 -9.31 -13.60
C ARG A 118 -5.99 -10.05 -12.70
N LEU A 119 -7.12 -9.47 -12.52
CA LEU A 119 -8.22 -10.09 -11.81
C LEU A 119 -9.16 -10.81 -12.79
#